data_54d65da56c053e656a6168c8f2b32201
#
_entry.id   54d65da56c053e656a6168c8f2b32201
#
_cell.length_a   1.000
_cell.length_b   1.000
_cell.length_c   1.000
_cell.angle_alpha   90.00
_cell.angle_beta   90.00
_cell.angle_gamma   90.00
#
_symmetry.space_group_name_H-M   'P 1'
#
loop_
_entity.id
_entity.type
_entity.pdbx_description
1 polymer ?
#
loop_
_entity_poly.entity_id
_entity_poly.type
_entity_poly.pdbx_seq_one_letter_code
_entity_poly.pdbx_strand_id
1 'polypeptide(L)'
;MKIYTKIFIILILSFLLAKCLIKEEINCGLRDTIDYRHQVIDSLYNQIDSLYKVIDTLQYEKDIFDYNVIYNTQILSAIISVESSNDDSAYNQNEDAVGCLQIRKTMVDDINRILRRKKSPIRFTYIDRWNRYKSIKMFEIYCKHYNLTTYEQIARCWNGGPNGINNPATTVYWNKVKNRIDI
;
A
#
# COMPACT_ATOMS: atom_id res chain seq x y z
N MET A 1 -15.19 6.68 -8.00
CA MET A 1 -16.18 7.77 -8.03
C MET A 1 -16.46 8.40 -6.67
N LYS A 2 -16.78 7.65 -5.60
CA LYS A 2 -17.10 8.21 -4.26
C LYS A 2 -15.97 9.00 -3.57
N ILE A 3 -14.69 8.68 -3.81
CA ILE A 3 -13.54 9.35 -3.18
C ILE A 3 -13.28 10.72 -3.79
N TYR A 4 -13.32 10.85 -5.11
CA TYR A 4 -13.17 12.15 -5.80
C TYR A 4 -14.28 13.13 -5.44
N THR A 5 -15.51 12.63 -5.25
CA THR A 5 -16.63 13.47 -4.81
C THR A 5 -16.40 14.01 -3.39
N LYS A 6 -15.83 13.21 -2.48
CA LYS A 6 -15.49 13.67 -1.13
C LYS A 6 -14.36 14.70 -1.12
N ILE A 7 -13.29 14.47 -1.91
CA ILE A 7 -12.17 15.41 -2.06
C ILE A 7 -12.67 16.74 -2.64
N PHE A 8 -13.51 16.68 -3.68
CA PHE A 8 -14.11 17.86 -4.30
C PHE A 8 -15.00 18.66 -3.34
N ILE A 9 -15.80 17.97 -2.51
CA ILE A 9 -16.65 18.60 -1.48
C ILE A 9 -15.77 19.27 -0.42
N ILE A 10 -14.69 18.64 0.05
CA ILE A 10 -13.77 19.23 1.03
C ILE A 10 -13.11 20.50 0.47
N LEU A 11 -12.67 20.48 -0.78
CA LEU A 11 -12.08 21.65 -1.44
C LEU A 11 -13.10 22.79 -1.60
N ILE A 12 -14.36 22.49 -1.94
CA ILE A 12 -15.41 23.50 -2.03
C ILE A 12 -15.74 24.07 -0.65
N LEU A 13 -15.85 23.24 0.38
CA LEU A 13 -16.14 23.69 1.74
C LEU A 13 -15.02 24.56 2.31
N SER A 14 -13.74 24.21 2.09
CA SER A 14 -12.61 25.05 2.51
C SER A 14 -12.58 26.40 1.76
N PHE A 15 -12.92 26.41 0.46
CA PHE A 15 -13.03 27.64 -0.32
C PHE A 15 -14.21 28.53 0.11
N LEU A 16 -15.35 27.93 0.45
CA LEU A 16 -16.53 28.68 0.96
C LEU A 16 -16.27 29.24 2.36
N LEU A 17 -15.57 28.48 3.23
CA LEU A 17 -15.19 28.94 4.56
C LEU A 17 -14.22 30.13 4.46
N ALA A 18 -13.22 30.07 3.58
CA ALA A 18 -12.30 31.18 3.31
C ALA A 18 -13.06 32.44 2.82
N LYS A 19 -14.08 32.29 1.96
CA LYS A 19 -14.92 33.42 1.50
C LYS A 19 -15.76 34.01 2.61
N CYS A 20 -16.34 33.20 3.51
CA CYS A 20 -17.10 33.70 4.66
C CYS A 20 -16.22 34.52 5.61
N LEU A 21 -15.03 34.01 5.95
CA LEU A 21 -14.07 34.70 6.81
C LEU A 21 -13.62 36.03 6.21
N ILE A 22 -13.39 36.11 4.89
CA ILE A 22 -13.03 37.35 4.18
C ILE A 22 -14.18 38.35 4.20
N LYS A 23 -15.44 37.93 4.19
CA LYS A 23 -16.61 38.80 4.12
C LYS A 23 -16.94 39.48 5.45
N GLU A 24 -16.69 38.85 6.58
CA GLU A 24 -16.91 39.43 7.92
C GLU A 24 -15.89 40.54 8.25
N GLU A 25 -14.75 40.57 7.63
CA GLU A 25 -13.67 41.50 7.95
C GLU A 25 -13.70 42.85 7.26
N ILE A 26 -14.51 43.01 6.24
CA ILE A 26 -14.62 44.32 5.53
C ILE A 26 -15.11 45.42 6.46
N ASN A 27 -15.59 45.08 7.66
CA ASN A 27 -16.22 46.03 8.61
C ASN A 27 -15.33 46.43 9.83
N CYS A 28 -14.10 45.89 10.01
CA CYS A 28 -13.18 46.27 11.08
C CYS A 28 -11.86 46.88 10.56
N GLY A 29 -11.42 47.92 11.22
CA GLY A 29 -10.31 48.86 10.80
C GLY A 29 -9.03 48.26 10.20
N LEU A 30 -8.42 49.01 9.31
CA LEU A 30 -7.41 48.57 8.32
C LEU A 30 -6.07 48.01 8.89
N ARG A 31 -5.74 48.21 10.14
CA ARG A 31 -4.42 47.79 10.72
C ARG A 31 -4.42 46.39 11.32
N ASP A 32 -5.49 46.01 11.96
CA ASP A 32 -5.61 44.64 12.54
C ASP A 32 -5.86 43.59 11.45
N THR A 33 -6.22 44.04 10.25
CA THR A 33 -6.59 43.22 9.11
C THR A 33 -5.37 42.51 8.46
N ILE A 34 -4.19 43.09 8.52
CA ILE A 34 -2.99 42.54 7.83
C ILE A 34 -2.43 41.36 8.62
N ASP A 35 -2.30 41.49 9.93
CA ASP A 35 -1.74 40.41 10.79
C ASP A 35 -2.70 39.22 10.86
N TYR A 36 -4.00 39.49 10.91
CA TYR A 36 -4.99 38.42 10.84
C TYR A 36 -4.98 37.69 9.50
N ARG A 37 -4.84 38.42 8.37
CA ARG A 37 -4.70 37.79 7.05
C ARG A 37 -3.49 36.85 6.96
N HIS A 38 -2.35 37.25 7.54
CA HIS A 38 -1.18 36.38 7.59
C HIS A 38 -1.46 35.11 8.38
N GLN A 39 -2.09 35.23 9.56
CA GLN A 39 -2.47 34.07 10.39
C GLN A 39 -3.45 33.14 9.67
N VAL A 40 -4.44 33.69 8.96
CA VAL A 40 -5.39 32.90 8.16
C VAL A 40 -4.70 32.22 6.99
N ILE A 41 -3.79 32.93 6.31
CA ILE A 41 -2.98 32.37 5.21
C ILE A 41 -2.12 31.23 5.73
N ASP A 42 -1.41 31.38 6.83
CA ASP A 42 -0.57 30.34 7.44
C ASP A 42 -1.41 29.14 7.88
N SER A 43 -2.60 29.38 8.46
CA SER A 43 -3.54 28.31 8.81
C SER A 43 -4.03 27.55 7.58
N LEU A 44 -4.34 28.27 6.49
CA LEU A 44 -4.76 27.65 5.22
C LEU A 44 -3.62 26.85 4.58
N TYR A 45 -2.38 27.36 4.62
CA TYR A 45 -1.22 26.59 4.14
C TYR A 45 -1.01 25.29 4.94
N ASN A 46 -1.16 25.32 6.26
CA ASN A 46 -1.07 24.15 7.10
C ASN A 46 -2.20 23.13 6.81
N GLN A 47 -3.42 23.61 6.52
CA GLN A 47 -4.53 22.76 6.12
C GLN A 47 -4.28 22.13 4.73
N ILE A 48 -3.78 22.91 3.78
CA ILE A 48 -3.40 22.44 2.45
C ILE A 48 -2.32 21.36 2.55
N ASP A 49 -1.30 21.55 3.37
CA ASP A 49 -0.23 20.56 3.61
C ASP A 49 -0.78 19.26 4.21
N SER A 50 -1.71 19.39 5.15
CA SER A 50 -2.42 18.24 5.73
C SER A 50 -3.25 17.48 4.69
N LEU A 51 -3.95 18.22 3.80
CA LEU A 51 -4.74 17.64 2.71
C LEU A 51 -3.85 16.94 1.66
N TYR A 52 -2.68 17.51 1.32
CA TYR A 52 -1.73 16.84 0.43
C TYR A 52 -1.26 15.51 1.02
N LYS A 53 -0.96 15.43 2.33
CA LYS A 53 -0.61 14.17 3.00
C LYS A 53 -1.73 13.14 2.93
N VAL A 54 -2.99 13.57 3.07
CA VAL A 54 -4.16 12.70 2.91
C VAL A 54 -4.32 12.24 1.47
N ILE A 55 -4.13 13.15 0.49
CA ILE A 55 -4.18 12.81 -0.93
C ILE A 55 -3.10 11.79 -1.29
N ASP A 56 -1.87 11.98 -0.83
CA ASP A 56 -0.77 11.03 -1.06
C ASP A 56 -1.08 9.65 -0.46
N THR A 57 -1.71 9.63 0.72
CA THR A 57 -2.14 8.39 1.35
C THR A 57 -3.25 7.70 0.56
N LEU A 58 -4.26 8.46 0.11
CA LEU A 58 -5.38 7.94 -0.69
C LEU A 58 -4.95 7.51 -2.09
N GLN A 59 -4.01 8.23 -2.71
CA GLN A 59 -3.40 7.86 -3.99
C GLN A 59 -2.64 6.53 -3.85
N TYR A 60 -1.88 6.38 -2.76
CA TYR A 60 -1.20 5.14 -2.44
C TYR A 60 -2.18 3.98 -2.21
N GLU A 61 -3.28 4.22 -1.48
CA GLU A 61 -4.33 3.21 -1.28
C GLU A 61 -5.06 2.86 -2.58
N LYS A 62 -5.28 3.85 -3.45
CA LYS A 62 -5.84 3.63 -4.79
C LYS A 62 -4.91 2.82 -5.66
N ASP A 63 -3.63 3.16 -5.70
CA ASP A 63 -2.62 2.42 -6.49
C ASP A 63 -2.53 0.97 -6.01
N ILE A 64 -2.69 0.71 -4.71
CA ILE A 64 -2.78 -0.63 -4.14
C ILE A 64 -4.08 -1.31 -4.57
N PHE A 65 -5.20 -0.61 -4.55
CA PHE A 65 -6.50 -1.16 -4.96
C PHE A 65 -6.53 -1.49 -6.45
N ASP A 66 -6.05 -0.61 -7.31
CA ASP A 66 -5.96 -0.82 -8.76
C ASP A 66 -4.98 -1.96 -9.09
N TYR A 67 -3.89 -2.10 -8.33
CA TYR A 67 -2.96 -3.21 -8.43
C TYR A 67 -3.60 -4.55 -8.02
N ASN A 68 -4.42 -4.55 -6.97
CA ASN A 68 -5.18 -5.72 -6.50
C ASN A 68 -6.23 -6.19 -7.52
N VAL A 69 -6.80 -5.27 -8.29
CA VAL A 69 -7.75 -5.60 -9.36
C VAL A 69 -7.04 -6.17 -10.58
N ILE A 70 -5.80 -5.76 -10.86
CA ILE A 70 -5.01 -6.21 -12.02
C ILE A 70 -4.26 -7.50 -11.71
N TYR A 71 -3.73 -7.66 -10.50
CA TYR A 71 -3.13 -8.92 -10.05
C TYR A 71 -4.21 -9.83 -9.52
N ASN A 72 -4.83 -10.46 -10.46
CA ASN A 72 -5.85 -11.45 -10.35
C ASN A 72 -5.72 -12.24 -9.04
N THR A 73 -6.79 -12.26 -8.30
CA THR A 73 -7.00 -13.13 -7.14
C THR A 73 -6.56 -14.59 -7.38
N GLN A 74 -6.46 -15.04 -8.63
CA GLN A 74 -6.08 -16.39 -9.02
C GLN A 74 -4.64 -16.76 -8.68
N ILE A 75 -3.63 -15.95 -9.07
CA ILE A 75 -2.22 -16.30 -8.76
C ILE A 75 -1.94 -16.22 -7.26
N LEU A 76 -2.46 -15.20 -6.58
CA LEU A 76 -2.30 -15.07 -5.13
C LEU A 76 -3.00 -16.21 -4.39
N SER A 77 -4.22 -16.57 -4.78
CA SER A 77 -4.98 -17.68 -4.21
C SER A 77 -4.26 -19.01 -4.44
N ALA A 78 -3.71 -19.23 -5.64
CA ALA A 78 -2.93 -20.42 -5.96
C ALA A 78 -1.66 -20.53 -5.10
N ILE A 79 -0.92 -19.43 -4.92
CA ILE A 79 0.26 -19.38 -4.04
C ILE A 79 -0.14 -19.68 -2.59
N ILE A 80 -1.16 -19.01 -2.04
CA ILE A 80 -1.65 -19.26 -0.68
C ILE A 80 -2.05 -20.73 -0.50
N SER A 81 -2.71 -21.31 -1.50
CA SER A 81 -3.08 -22.73 -1.48
C SER A 81 -1.86 -23.67 -1.43
N VAL A 82 -0.77 -23.33 -2.16
CA VAL A 82 0.47 -24.14 -2.16
C VAL A 82 1.27 -23.95 -0.88
N GLU A 83 1.32 -22.72 -0.34
CA GLU A 83 2.14 -22.38 0.84
C GLU A 83 1.55 -22.92 2.15
N SER A 84 0.23 -22.81 2.32
CA SER A 84 -0.41 -23.08 3.61
C SER A 84 -1.72 -23.88 3.53
N SER A 85 -2.15 -24.28 2.34
CA SER A 85 -3.52 -24.80 2.14
C SER A 85 -4.60 -23.83 2.64
N ASN A 86 -4.35 -22.52 2.52
CA ASN A 86 -5.22 -21.44 2.95
C ASN A 86 -5.34 -21.24 4.46
N ASP A 87 -4.39 -21.75 5.24
CA ASP A 87 -4.35 -21.62 6.70
C ASP A 87 -3.51 -20.42 7.14
N ASP A 88 -4.14 -19.45 7.84
CA ASP A 88 -3.47 -18.26 8.39
C ASP A 88 -2.59 -18.59 9.60
N SER A 89 -2.82 -19.73 10.26
CA SER A 89 -2.07 -20.20 11.41
C SER A 89 -0.92 -21.16 11.05
N ALA A 90 -0.70 -21.40 9.76
CA ALA A 90 0.35 -22.29 9.29
C ALA A 90 1.74 -21.84 9.76
N TYR A 91 2.53 -22.77 10.29
CA TYR A 91 3.88 -22.50 10.79
C TYR A 91 4.86 -23.60 10.36
N ASN A 92 5.87 -23.22 9.62
CA ASN A 92 7.02 -24.06 9.30
C ASN A 92 8.18 -23.72 10.24
N GLN A 93 8.38 -24.52 11.27
CA GLN A 93 9.40 -24.32 12.30
C GLN A 93 10.83 -24.32 11.73
N ASN A 94 11.10 -25.15 10.73
CA ASN A 94 12.46 -25.28 10.17
C ASN A 94 12.94 -24.01 9.44
N GLU A 95 12.00 -23.27 8.88
CA GLU A 95 12.30 -22.07 8.09
C GLU A 95 11.83 -20.78 8.77
N ASP A 96 11.20 -20.86 9.94
CA ASP A 96 10.48 -19.77 10.60
C ASP A 96 9.55 -19.03 9.61
N ALA A 97 8.86 -19.81 8.77
CA ALA A 97 7.90 -19.30 7.81
C ALA A 97 6.49 -19.43 8.38
N VAL A 98 5.69 -18.35 8.31
CA VAL A 98 4.40 -18.28 9.00
C VAL A 98 3.30 -17.68 8.15
N GLY A 99 2.06 -18.03 8.49
CA GLY A 99 0.84 -17.48 7.93
C GLY A 99 0.51 -17.99 6.53
N CYS A 100 -0.53 -17.44 5.93
CA CYS A 100 -1.07 -17.91 4.66
C CYS A 100 -0.04 -17.92 3.50
N LEU A 101 0.93 -17.04 3.52
CA LEU A 101 1.97 -16.89 2.49
C LEU A 101 3.34 -17.41 2.93
N GLN A 102 3.44 -18.09 4.07
CA GLN A 102 4.68 -18.65 4.62
C GLN A 102 5.86 -17.65 4.59
N ILE A 103 5.58 -16.43 5.09
CA ILE A 103 6.56 -15.34 5.08
C ILE A 103 7.63 -15.57 6.14
N ARG A 104 8.91 -15.48 5.76
CA ARG A 104 10.07 -15.51 6.65
C ARG A 104 10.43 -14.11 7.17
N LYS A 105 11.15 -14.03 8.29
CA LYS A 105 11.63 -12.73 8.84
C LYS A 105 12.46 -11.93 7.82
N THR A 106 13.31 -12.60 7.06
CA THR A 106 14.14 -11.98 6.00
C THR A 106 13.30 -11.27 4.94
N MET A 107 12.11 -11.79 4.61
CA MET A 107 11.19 -11.12 3.70
C MET A 107 10.66 -9.82 4.31
N VAL A 108 10.29 -9.80 5.59
CA VAL A 108 9.85 -8.58 6.30
C VAL A 108 10.95 -7.52 6.27
N ASP A 109 12.20 -7.92 6.50
CA ASP A 109 13.34 -7.01 6.47
C ASP A 109 13.57 -6.43 5.08
N ASP A 110 13.42 -7.26 4.03
CA ASP A 110 13.53 -6.83 2.64
C ASP A 110 12.42 -5.83 2.27
N ILE A 111 11.16 -6.13 2.60
CA ILE A 111 10.04 -5.24 2.39
C ILE A 111 10.24 -3.90 3.11
N ASN A 112 10.68 -3.92 4.36
CA ASN A 112 10.96 -2.70 5.11
C ASN A 112 12.12 -1.90 4.49
N ARG A 113 13.12 -2.57 3.91
CA ARG A 113 14.21 -1.93 3.15
C ARG A 113 13.68 -1.25 1.89
N ILE A 114 12.80 -1.92 1.14
CA ILE A 114 12.13 -1.38 -0.04
C ILE A 114 11.34 -0.12 0.34
N LEU A 115 10.53 -0.19 1.39
CA LEU A 115 9.69 0.91 1.86
C LEU A 115 10.53 2.12 2.33
N ARG A 116 11.67 1.88 3.02
CA ARG A 116 12.61 2.97 3.39
C ARG A 116 13.16 3.68 2.15
N ARG A 117 13.58 2.95 1.13
CA ARG A 117 14.08 3.52 -0.13
C ARG A 117 13.03 4.37 -0.85
N LYS A 118 11.76 3.97 -0.75
CA LYS A 118 10.61 4.71 -1.30
C LYS A 118 10.11 5.84 -0.39
N LYS A 119 10.79 6.10 0.75
CA LYS A 119 10.37 7.08 1.76
C LYS A 119 8.95 6.87 2.29
N SER A 120 8.44 5.64 2.23
CA SER A 120 7.11 5.28 2.76
C SER A 120 7.12 5.35 4.30
N PRO A 121 6.05 5.83 4.95
CA PRO A 121 5.90 5.79 6.42
C PRO A 121 5.57 4.37 6.94
N ILE A 122 5.12 3.46 6.07
CA ILE A 122 4.69 2.12 6.45
C ILE A 122 5.89 1.28 6.89
N ARG A 123 5.69 0.51 7.97
CA ARG A 123 6.64 -0.50 8.45
C ARG A 123 5.88 -1.74 8.90
N PHE A 124 6.46 -2.90 8.62
CA PHE A 124 5.96 -4.19 9.09
C PHE A 124 6.84 -4.73 10.20
N THR A 125 6.21 -5.44 11.14
CA THR A 125 6.85 -6.20 12.20
C THR A 125 6.81 -7.68 11.89
N TYR A 126 7.60 -8.49 12.60
CA TYR A 126 7.58 -9.94 12.37
C TYR A 126 6.26 -10.59 12.74
N ILE A 127 5.49 -10.00 13.67
CA ILE A 127 4.15 -10.49 14.04
C ILE A 127 3.12 -10.27 12.92
N ASP A 128 3.35 -9.30 12.04
CA ASP A 128 2.44 -8.97 10.94
C ASP A 128 2.34 -10.11 9.90
N ARG A 129 3.28 -11.02 9.89
CA ARG A 129 3.29 -12.23 9.04
C ARG A 129 2.09 -13.16 9.31
N TRP A 130 1.53 -13.13 10.52
CA TRP A 130 0.35 -13.91 10.90
C TRP A 130 -0.97 -13.28 10.47
N ASN A 131 -0.94 -12.03 10.07
CA ASN A 131 -2.12 -11.31 9.60
C ASN A 131 -2.22 -11.44 8.08
N ARG A 132 -3.28 -12.09 7.58
CA ARG A 132 -3.52 -12.33 6.14
C ARG A 132 -3.42 -11.05 5.31
N TYR A 133 -4.11 -9.99 5.73
CA TYR A 133 -4.13 -8.72 5.01
C TYR A 133 -2.72 -8.10 4.90
N LYS A 134 -1.96 -8.08 6.00
CA LYS A 134 -0.60 -7.55 6.01
C LYS A 134 0.36 -8.43 5.20
N SER A 135 0.19 -9.75 5.23
CA SER A 135 0.95 -10.68 4.41
C SER A 135 0.71 -10.46 2.92
N ILE A 136 -0.54 -10.27 2.52
CA ILE A 136 -0.90 -9.91 1.14
C ILE A 136 -0.26 -8.57 0.75
N LYS A 137 -0.31 -7.55 1.61
CA LYS A 137 0.37 -6.27 1.35
C LYS A 137 1.88 -6.40 1.16
N MET A 138 2.54 -7.23 1.96
CA MET A 138 3.97 -7.51 1.77
C MET A 138 4.24 -8.18 0.42
N PHE A 139 3.41 -9.15 0.02
CA PHE A 139 3.48 -9.81 -1.28
C PHE A 139 3.34 -8.80 -2.45
N GLU A 140 2.35 -7.92 -2.38
CA GLU A 140 2.12 -6.90 -3.40
C GLU A 140 3.29 -5.93 -3.54
N ILE A 141 3.83 -5.44 -2.42
CA ILE A 141 5.00 -4.56 -2.40
C ILE A 141 6.20 -5.24 -3.05
N TYR A 142 6.39 -6.53 -2.78
CA TYR A 142 7.44 -7.35 -3.37
C TYR A 142 7.27 -7.45 -4.89
N CYS A 143 6.12 -7.90 -5.35
CA CYS A 143 5.83 -8.06 -6.77
C CYS A 143 5.98 -6.74 -7.55
N LYS A 144 5.46 -5.64 -7.00
CA LYS A 144 5.58 -4.31 -7.60
C LYS A 144 7.04 -3.81 -7.64
N HIS A 145 7.83 -4.07 -6.59
CA HIS A 145 9.21 -3.63 -6.54
C HIS A 145 10.09 -4.31 -7.58
N TYR A 146 9.88 -5.61 -7.78
CA TYR A 146 10.64 -6.42 -8.72
C TYR A 146 10.01 -6.49 -10.12
N ASN A 147 8.94 -5.71 -10.36
CA ASN A 147 8.22 -5.61 -11.65
C ASN A 147 7.83 -6.99 -12.20
N LEU A 148 7.27 -7.85 -11.35
CA LEU A 148 6.84 -9.19 -11.73
C LEU A 148 5.50 -9.11 -12.46
N THR A 149 5.47 -9.46 -13.75
CA THR A 149 4.31 -9.22 -14.64
C THR A 149 3.62 -10.48 -15.11
N THR A 150 4.22 -11.65 -14.93
CA THR A 150 3.60 -12.93 -15.31
C THR A 150 3.41 -13.83 -14.10
N TYR A 151 2.45 -14.73 -14.15
CA TYR A 151 2.19 -15.70 -13.08
C TYR A 151 3.41 -16.56 -12.76
N GLU A 152 4.15 -16.97 -13.79
CA GLU A 152 5.39 -17.73 -13.61
C GLU A 152 6.47 -16.91 -12.89
N GLN A 153 6.68 -15.64 -13.29
CA GLN A 153 7.62 -14.75 -12.61
C GLN A 153 7.24 -14.57 -11.14
N ILE A 154 5.97 -14.30 -10.87
CA ILE A 154 5.45 -14.11 -9.51
C ILE A 154 5.72 -15.35 -8.66
N ALA A 155 5.30 -16.53 -9.12
CA ALA A 155 5.45 -17.76 -8.36
C ALA A 155 6.93 -18.12 -8.13
N ARG A 156 7.76 -18.08 -9.19
CA ARG A 156 9.16 -18.47 -9.10
C ARG A 156 9.98 -17.49 -8.29
N CYS A 157 9.72 -16.18 -8.40
CA CYS A 157 10.40 -15.18 -7.59
C CYS A 157 9.91 -15.18 -6.13
N TRP A 158 8.64 -15.51 -5.88
CA TRP A 158 8.16 -15.70 -4.51
C TRP A 158 8.91 -16.82 -3.79
N ASN A 159 9.08 -17.97 -4.44
CA ASN A 159 9.76 -19.12 -3.89
C ASN A 159 11.29 -18.96 -3.82
N GLY A 160 11.91 -18.43 -4.86
CA GLY A 160 13.38 -18.39 -5.04
C GLY A 160 14.02 -17.01 -4.88
N GLY A 161 13.28 -15.99 -4.42
CA GLY A 161 13.77 -14.62 -4.33
C GLY A 161 13.79 -13.89 -5.68
N PRO A 162 14.31 -12.65 -5.74
CA PRO A 162 14.24 -11.79 -6.92
C PRO A 162 14.75 -12.39 -8.23
N ASN A 163 15.69 -13.30 -8.14
CA ASN A 163 16.27 -14.01 -9.30
C ASN A 163 15.67 -15.40 -9.52
N GLY A 164 14.56 -15.72 -8.84
CA GLY A 164 13.92 -17.03 -8.88
C GLY A 164 13.54 -17.51 -10.28
N ILE A 165 13.19 -16.57 -11.19
CA ILE A 165 12.90 -16.91 -12.59
C ILE A 165 14.08 -17.56 -13.33
N ASN A 166 15.30 -17.26 -12.91
CA ASN A 166 16.52 -17.81 -13.50
C ASN A 166 17.01 -19.09 -12.79
N ASN A 167 16.38 -19.48 -11.69
CA ASN A 167 16.73 -20.66 -10.92
C ASN A 167 15.89 -21.87 -11.35
N PRO A 168 16.47 -22.91 -12.00
CA PRO A 168 15.70 -24.08 -12.45
C PRO A 168 14.95 -24.80 -11.31
N ALA A 169 15.46 -24.77 -10.09
CA ALA A 169 14.81 -25.42 -8.94
C ALA A 169 13.41 -24.86 -8.64
N THR A 170 13.14 -23.60 -8.95
CA THR A 170 11.84 -22.96 -8.74
C THR A 170 10.76 -23.41 -9.74
N THR A 171 11.14 -24.11 -10.81
CA THR A 171 10.19 -24.65 -11.79
C THR A 171 9.25 -25.67 -11.14
N VAL A 172 9.76 -26.47 -10.19
CA VAL A 172 8.94 -27.43 -9.45
C VAL A 172 7.83 -26.70 -8.66
N TYR A 173 8.18 -25.59 -8.03
CA TYR A 173 7.21 -24.76 -7.32
C TYR A 173 6.18 -24.13 -8.27
N TRP A 174 6.65 -23.58 -9.40
CA TRP A 174 5.75 -23.05 -10.44
C TRP A 174 4.72 -24.08 -10.89
N ASN A 175 5.14 -25.31 -11.17
CA ASN A 175 4.23 -26.36 -11.59
C ASN A 175 3.15 -26.66 -10.53
N LYS A 176 3.49 -26.60 -9.23
CA LYS A 176 2.50 -26.74 -8.15
C LYS A 176 1.49 -25.59 -8.17
N VAL A 177 1.96 -24.36 -8.32
CA VAL A 177 1.11 -23.16 -8.36
C VAL A 177 0.24 -23.17 -9.60
N LYS A 178 0.81 -23.46 -10.77
CA LYS A 178 0.09 -23.53 -12.05
C LYS A 178 -1.11 -24.49 -11.98
N ASN A 179 -0.95 -25.64 -11.33
CA ASN A 179 -2.01 -26.62 -11.17
C ASN A 179 -3.14 -26.19 -10.21
N ARG A 180 -2.99 -25.06 -9.54
CA ARG A 180 -4.01 -24.44 -8.64
C ARG A 180 -4.67 -23.21 -9.25
N ILE A 181 -4.21 -22.77 -10.41
CA ILE A 181 -4.84 -21.71 -11.17
C ILE A 181 -5.95 -22.34 -11.98
N ASP A 182 -7.19 -21.98 -11.70
CA ASP A 182 -8.34 -22.36 -12.52
C ASP A 182 -8.21 -21.62 -13.87
N ILE A 183 -7.88 -22.37 -14.92
CA ILE A 183 -7.80 -21.89 -16.29
C ILE A 183 -9.09 -22.29 -17.00
#